data_9d844c3f78c1f645bbac2ab67e7792ee
#
_entry.id   9d844c3f78c1f645bbac2ab67e7792ee
#
_cell.length_a   1.000
_cell.length_b   1.000
_cell.length_c   1.000
_cell.angle_alpha   90.00
_cell.angle_beta   90.00
_cell.angle_gamma   90.00
#
_symmetry.space_group_name_H-M   'P 1'
#
loop_
_entity.id
_entity.type
_entity.pdbx_description
1 polymer ?
#
loop_
_entity_poly.entity_id
_entity_poly.type
_entity_poly.pdbx_seq_one_letter_code
_entity_poly.pdbx_strand_id
1 'polypeptide(L)'
;VLQAHMDMVCVADDGVAYDPLNDPIKLVREGDKLHADGTSLGADDGMGIAIMVYIMKNLQSHGPIRAIITVDEEAGMTGSMNLTDNHFEGVKYLINCDSEDWDLLTVGSAGSGDMDFSRSYKLAEEVKGKAYSLKLAGLKGGHSGEEINCGAANALKSMAVCLDGIRSK
;
A
#
# COMPACT_ATOMS: atom_id res chain seq x y z
N VAL A 1 15.13 -17.84 1.73
CA VAL A 1 14.31 -16.89 2.47
C VAL A 1 12.97 -16.77 1.80
N LEU A 2 11.90 -16.72 2.59
CA LEU A 2 10.58 -16.26 2.17
C LEU A 2 10.34 -14.90 2.83
N GLN A 3 9.85 -13.92 2.08
CA GLN A 3 9.63 -12.57 2.59
C GLN A 3 8.22 -12.10 2.25
N ALA A 4 7.58 -11.43 3.20
CA ALA A 4 6.28 -10.78 3.11
C ALA A 4 6.22 -9.60 4.07
N HIS A 5 5.24 -8.71 3.95
CA HIS A 5 4.97 -7.67 4.95
C HIS A 5 3.72 -7.96 5.77
N MET A 6 3.63 -7.41 6.99
CA MET A 6 2.54 -7.70 7.91
C MET A 6 1.59 -6.53 8.16
N ASP A 7 1.94 -5.36 7.72
CA ASP A 7 1.07 -4.19 7.74
C ASP A 7 0.11 -4.21 6.55
N MET A 8 -0.89 -3.35 6.58
CA MET A 8 -1.90 -3.24 5.53
C MET A 8 -2.43 -1.81 5.45
N VAL A 9 -2.98 -1.43 4.32
CA VAL A 9 -3.77 -0.20 4.19
C VAL A 9 -5.10 -0.37 4.93
N CYS A 10 -5.28 0.41 6.00
CA CYS A 10 -6.46 0.36 6.85
C CYS A 10 -7.50 1.40 6.40
N VAL A 11 -8.47 0.98 5.60
CA VAL A 11 -9.58 1.80 5.13
C VAL A 11 -10.92 1.16 5.46
N ALA A 12 -11.97 1.97 5.52
CA ALA A 12 -13.34 1.52 5.70
C ALA A 12 -14.25 2.16 4.66
N ASP A 13 -15.38 1.51 4.39
CA ASP A 13 -16.42 2.02 3.53
C ASP A 13 -17.08 3.27 4.11
N ASP A 14 -17.66 4.10 3.26
CA ASP A 14 -18.37 5.32 3.68
C ASP A 14 -19.48 4.99 4.69
N GLY A 15 -19.38 5.61 5.87
CA GLY A 15 -20.35 5.43 6.96
C GLY A 15 -20.04 4.26 7.92
N VAL A 16 -19.00 3.49 7.67
CA VAL A 16 -18.52 2.46 8.61
C VAL A 16 -17.59 3.10 9.64
N ALA A 17 -17.93 2.98 10.92
CA ALA A 17 -17.04 3.37 12.01
C ALA A 17 -16.03 2.23 12.23
N TYR A 18 -14.76 2.52 12.06
CA TYR A 18 -13.67 1.55 12.20
C TYR A 18 -12.43 2.21 12.79
N ASP A 19 -11.96 1.68 13.89
CA ASP A 19 -10.68 2.04 14.49
C ASP A 19 -9.65 0.91 14.22
N PRO A 20 -8.72 1.10 13.29
CA PRO A 20 -7.78 0.04 12.90
C PRO A 20 -6.85 -0.42 14.03
N LEU A 21 -6.74 0.35 15.10
CA LEU A 21 -5.92 -0.03 16.27
C LEU A 21 -6.66 -0.89 17.27
N ASN A 22 -7.99 -0.82 17.31
CA ASN A 22 -8.78 -1.44 18.36
C ASN A 22 -9.88 -2.38 17.83
N ASP A 23 -10.34 -2.17 16.60
CA ASP A 23 -11.43 -2.97 16.04
C ASP A 23 -10.91 -4.15 15.22
N PRO A 24 -11.47 -5.35 15.40
CA PRO A 24 -11.12 -6.50 14.58
C PRO A 24 -11.73 -6.38 13.18
N ILE A 25 -11.05 -6.92 12.19
CA ILE A 25 -11.60 -7.10 10.85
C ILE A 25 -12.66 -8.20 10.89
N LYS A 26 -13.86 -7.89 10.41
CA LYS A 26 -14.94 -8.88 10.27
C LYS A 26 -14.76 -9.68 9.01
N LEU A 27 -14.35 -10.92 9.14
CA LEU A 27 -14.14 -11.83 8.02
C LEU A 27 -15.45 -12.44 7.54
N VAL A 28 -15.70 -12.38 6.25
CA VAL A 28 -16.84 -13.01 5.57
C VAL A 28 -16.31 -13.99 4.52
N ARG A 29 -16.84 -15.22 4.56
CA ARG A 29 -16.53 -16.24 3.56
C ARG A 29 -17.72 -16.48 2.65
N GLU A 30 -17.49 -16.32 1.35
CA GLU A 30 -18.45 -16.61 0.30
C GLU A 30 -17.88 -17.65 -0.66
N GLY A 31 -18.24 -18.90 -0.46
CA GLY A 31 -17.71 -20.02 -1.24
C GLY A 31 -16.21 -20.21 -0.99
N ASP A 32 -15.40 -19.97 -2.00
CA ASP A 32 -13.93 -20.04 -1.99
C ASP A 32 -13.26 -18.68 -1.75
N LYS A 33 -14.04 -17.60 -1.63
CA LYS A 33 -13.54 -16.25 -1.39
C LYS A 33 -13.64 -15.86 0.07
N LEU A 34 -12.66 -15.09 0.51
CA LEU A 34 -12.63 -14.43 1.82
C LEU A 34 -12.53 -12.92 1.59
N HIS A 35 -13.41 -12.15 2.24
CA HIS A 35 -13.36 -10.70 2.23
C HIS A 35 -13.64 -10.13 3.62
N ALA A 36 -13.45 -8.83 3.81
CA ALA A 36 -13.85 -8.12 5.01
C ALA A 36 -15.23 -7.46 4.81
N ASP A 37 -15.99 -7.33 5.90
CA ASP A 37 -17.27 -6.62 5.93
C ASP A 37 -17.04 -5.15 6.25
N GLY A 38 -17.09 -4.31 5.23
CA GLY A 38 -17.01 -2.86 5.35
C GLY A 38 -15.62 -2.29 5.60
N THR A 39 -14.56 -3.09 5.50
CA THR A 39 -13.17 -2.63 5.65
C THR A 39 -12.25 -3.31 4.65
N SER A 40 -11.01 -2.81 4.53
CA SER A 40 -9.93 -3.56 3.88
C SER A 40 -9.65 -4.87 4.62
N LEU A 41 -9.18 -5.89 3.89
CA LEU A 41 -8.90 -7.24 4.41
C LEU A 41 -7.44 -7.42 4.84
N GLY A 42 -6.49 -6.81 4.15
CA GLY A 42 -5.06 -7.08 4.32
C GLY A 42 -4.60 -8.39 3.67
N ALA A 43 -5.21 -8.77 2.55
CA ALA A 43 -4.75 -9.92 1.77
C ALA A 43 -3.37 -9.67 1.17
N ASP A 44 -3.08 -8.45 0.85
CA ASP A 44 -1.80 -7.86 0.59
C ASP A 44 -1.19 -7.38 1.92
N ASP A 45 -0.11 -7.96 2.45
CA ASP A 45 0.51 -9.22 2.03
C ASP A 45 0.27 -10.34 3.08
N GLY A 46 -0.91 -10.32 3.70
CA GLY A 46 -1.34 -11.39 4.61
C GLY A 46 -1.37 -12.78 3.95
N MET A 47 -1.57 -12.84 2.63
CA MET A 47 -1.49 -14.09 1.89
C MET A 47 -0.07 -14.64 1.82
N GLY A 48 0.93 -13.80 1.62
CA GLY A 48 2.33 -14.21 1.68
C GLY A 48 2.69 -14.79 3.05
N ILE A 49 2.25 -14.14 4.14
CA ILE A 49 2.43 -14.68 5.49
C ILE A 49 1.72 -16.04 5.64
N ALA A 50 0.49 -16.17 5.17
CA ALA A 50 -0.26 -17.42 5.24
C ALA A 50 0.45 -18.56 4.47
N ILE A 51 0.98 -18.26 3.28
CA ILE A 51 1.78 -19.21 2.48
C ILE A 51 3.03 -19.64 3.26
N MET A 52 3.78 -18.71 3.84
CA MET A 52 4.96 -19.03 4.64
C MET A 52 4.62 -19.95 5.81
N VAL A 53 3.57 -19.64 6.56
CA VAL A 53 3.10 -20.44 7.70
C VAL A 53 2.66 -21.83 7.23
N TYR A 54 1.95 -21.91 6.10
CA TYR A 54 1.52 -23.18 5.52
C TYR A 54 2.71 -24.05 5.13
N ILE A 55 3.70 -23.48 4.45
CA ILE A 55 4.93 -24.17 4.04
C ILE A 55 5.66 -24.73 5.27
N MET A 56 5.91 -23.89 6.27
CA MET A 56 6.63 -24.29 7.49
C MET A 56 5.92 -25.36 8.30
N LYS A 57 4.58 -25.41 8.24
CA LYS A 57 3.80 -26.41 8.97
C LYS A 57 3.60 -27.72 8.24
N ASN A 58 3.53 -27.69 6.92
CA ASN A 58 3.00 -28.84 6.16
C ASN A 58 4.03 -29.52 5.26
N LEU A 59 5.08 -28.84 4.82
CA LEU A 59 6.10 -29.47 4.00
C LEU A 59 6.97 -30.41 4.84
N GLN A 60 6.98 -31.68 4.45
CA GLN A 60 7.75 -32.72 5.14
C GLN A 60 9.22 -32.78 4.71
N SER A 61 9.53 -32.27 3.52
CA SER A 61 10.90 -32.28 2.95
C SER A 61 11.23 -30.93 2.38
N HIS A 62 12.10 -30.21 3.06
CA HIS A 62 12.63 -28.92 2.62
C HIS A 62 14.00 -28.65 3.21
N GLY A 63 14.78 -27.79 2.58
CA GLY A 63 16.00 -27.23 3.15
C GLY A 63 15.70 -26.22 4.27
N PRO A 64 16.73 -25.59 4.86
CA PRO A 64 16.52 -24.52 5.83
C PRO A 64 15.67 -23.39 5.24
N ILE A 65 14.63 -23.01 5.95
CA ILE A 65 13.74 -21.90 5.60
C ILE A 65 13.91 -20.80 6.65
N ARG A 66 14.07 -19.58 6.18
CA ARG A 66 14.01 -18.36 7.00
C ARG A 66 12.84 -17.53 6.50
N ALA A 67 11.89 -17.23 7.38
CA ALA A 67 10.82 -16.28 7.13
C ALA A 67 11.27 -14.90 7.59
N ILE A 68 11.18 -13.91 6.72
CA ILE A 68 11.37 -12.49 7.04
C ILE A 68 10.03 -11.81 6.84
N ILE A 69 9.48 -11.26 7.93
CA ILE A 69 8.22 -10.54 7.90
C ILE A 69 8.56 -9.09 8.25
N THR A 70 8.33 -8.20 7.28
CA THR A 70 8.62 -6.78 7.41
C THR A 70 7.40 -6.00 7.88
N VAL A 71 7.61 -4.75 8.27
CA VAL A 71 6.60 -3.80 8.70
C VAL A 71 6.69 -2.53 7.87
N ASP A 72 5.61 -1.75 7.84
CA ASP A 72 5.57 -0.41 7.24
C ASP A 72 5.92 -0.42 5.74
N GLU A 73 5.50 -1.46 5.03
CA GLU A 73 5.66 -1.52 3.58
C GLU A 73 4.79 -0.45 2.91
N GLU A 74 3.53 -0.38 3.32
CA GLU A 74 2.48 0.47 2.76
C GLU A 74 2.68 1.98 2.98
N ALA A 75 3.53 2.38 3.93
CA ALA A 75 3.74 3.78 4.26
C ALA A 75 5.17 4.28 3.99
N GLY A 76 6.17 3.42 4.08
CA GLY A 76 7.54 3.92 3.95
C GLY A 76 8.62 2.85 3.86
N MET A 77 8.25 1.57 3.82
CA MET A 77 9.19 0.44 3.68
C MET A 77 10.27 0.39 4.78
N THR A 78 9.99 0.97 5.97
CA THR A 78 11.00 1.11 7.02
C THR A 78 11.52 -0.24 7.50
N GLY A 79 10.66 -1.28 7.52
CA GLY A 79 11.07 -2.63 7.85
C GLY A 79 12.11 -3.19 6.89
N SER A 80 11.86 -3.11 5.59
CA SER A 80 12.77 -3.60 4.56
C SER A 80 14.06 -2.80 4.47
N MET A 81 13.99 -1.48 4.64
CA MET A 81 15.17 -0.59 4.65
C MET A 81 16.12 -0.85 5.82
N ASN A 82 15.65 -1.45 6.90
CA ASN A 82 16.46 -1.80 8.07
C ASN A 82 16.97 -3.24 8.06
N LEU A 83 16.73 -4.00 7.01
CA LEU A 83 17.36 -5.30 6.83
C LEU A 83 18.87 -5.12 6.58
N THR A 84 19.65 -6.04 7.15
CA THR A 84 21.11 -6.04 7.04
C THR A 84 21.60 -7.37 6.47
N ASP A 85 22.85 -7.44 6.07
CA ASP A 85 23.47 -8.65 5.51
C ASP A 85 23.31 -9.87 6.43
N ASN A 86 23.27 -9.66 7.74
CA ASN A 86 23.04 -10.74 8.70
C ASN A 86 21.72 -11.49 8.51
N HIS A 87 20.69 -10.80 8.00
CA HIS A 87 19.40 -11.42 7.71
C HIS A 87 19.49 -12.37 6.51
N PHE A 88 20.51 -12.22 5.67
CA PHE A 88 20.70 -12.97 4.43
C PHE A 88 21.91 -13.91 4.46
N GLU A 89 22.62 -14.01 5.58
CA GLU A 89 23.77 -14.90 5.69
C GLU A 89 23.40 -16.36 5.37
N GLY A 90 24.14 -16.96 4.44
CA GLY A 90 23.91 -18.33 3.97
C GLY A 90 22.69 -18.52 3.06
N VAL A 91 21.99 -17.44 2.71
CA VAL A 91 20.82 -17.49 1.82
C VAL A 91 21.25 -17.69 0.38
N LYS A 92 20.62 -18.67 -0.30
CA LYS A 92 20.83 -18.91 -1.74
C LYS A 92 19.73 -18.30 -2.59
N TYR A 93 18.52 -18.28 -2.07
CA TYR A 93 17.33 -17.79 -2.76
C TYR A 93 16.48 -16.95 -1.82
N LEU A 94 15.99 -15.83 -2.32
CA LEU A 94 14.96 -15.02 -1.68
C LEU A 94 13.74 -15.05 -2.59
N ILE A 95 12.61 -15.40 -2.01
CA ILE A 95 11.30 -15.36 -2.67
C ILE A 95 10.46 -14.33 -1.90
N ASN A 96 10.15 -13.22 -2.53
CA ASN A 96 9.17 -12.27 -2.06
C ASN A 96 7.79 -12.82 -2.43
N CYS A 97 6.87 -12.85 -1.47
CA CYS A 97 5.52 -13.40 -1.65
C CYS A 97 4.47 -12.31 -1.93
N ASP A 98 4.90 -11.08 -2.02
CA ASP A 98 4.12 -9.89 -2.26
C ASP A 98 3.98 -9.67 -3.77
N SER A 99 3.00 -10.35 -4.39
CA SER A 99 2.69 -10.24 -5.81
C SER A 99 1.21 -10.51 -6.04
N GLU A 100 0.56 -9.65 -6.80
CA GLU A 100 -0.85 -9.73 -7.15
C GLU A 100 -1.11 -10.55 -8.41
N ASP A 101 -0.10 -10.75 -9.26
CA ASP A 101 -0.24 -11.43 -10.53
C ASP A 101 -0.14 -12.95 -10.40
N TRP A 102 -1.15 -13.66 -10.95
CA TRP A 102 -1.14 -15.10 -11.07
C TRP A 102 -0.20 -15.56 -12.20
N ASP A 103 0.47 -16.67 -11.95
CA ASP A 103 1.34 -17.35 -12.93
C ASP A 103 2.51 -16.50 -13.44
N LEU A 104 2.83 -15.40 -12.74
CA LEU A 104 3.94 -14.52 -13.07
C LEU A 104 5.06 -14.62 -12.02
N LEU A 105 6.28 -14.83 -12.51
CA LEU A 105 7.49 -14.74 -11.70
C LEU A 105 8.22 -13.45 -12.03
N THR A 106 8.13 -12.47 -11.13
CA THR A 106 8.79 -11.17 -11.28
C THR A 106 10.24 -11.28 -10.80
N VAL A 107 11.21 -10.97 -11.66
CA VAL A 107 12.64 -11.08 -11.38
C VAL A 107 13.34 -9.73 -11.24
N GLY A 108 12.60 -8.66 -11.19
CA GLY A 108 13.11 -7.30 -11.02
C GLY A 108 11.98 -6.31 -10.75
N SER A 109 12.33 -5.17 -10.18
CA SER A 109 11.38 -4.10 -9.89
C SER A 109 11.89 -2.75 -10.40
N ALA A 110 10.97 -1.81 -10.62
CA ALA A 110 11.31 -0.42 -10.82
C ALA A 110 11.77 0.21 -9.50
N GLY A 111 12.63 1.21 -9.60
CA GLY A 111 12.94 2.07 -8.45
C GLY A 111 12.04 3.29 -8.44
N SER A 112 11.82 3.88 -7.26
CA SER A 112 11.15 5.16 -7.07
C SER A 112 12.06 6.16 -6.38
N GLY A 113 11.73 7.43 -6.51
CA GLY A 113 12.37 8.51 -5.76
C GLY A 113 11.36 9.62 -5.51
N ASP A 114 11.33 10.10 -4.26
CA ASP A 114 10.46 11.18 -3.84
C ASP A 114 11.21 12.51 -3.84
N MET A 115 10.47 13.57 -4.13
CA MET A 115 11.00 14.93 -4.09
C MET A 115 10.01 15.83 -3.34
N ASP A 116 10.41 16.26 -2.16
CA ASP A 116 9.60 17.15 -1.32
C ASP A 116 9.93 18.61 -1.59
N PHE A 117 8.89 19.39 -1.89
CA PHE A 117 8.98 20.84 -2.02
C PHE A 117 8.27 21.51 -0.86
N SER A 118 8.98 22.27 -0.07
CA SER A 118 8.40 23.04 1.02
C SER A 118 8.59 24.55 0.84
N ARG A 119 7.60 25.33 1.22
CA ARG A 119 7.66 26.77 1.24
C ARG A 119 6.93 27.35 2.45
N SER A 120 7.59 28.23 3.16
CA SER A 120 6.98 28.94 4.27
C SER A 120 6.28 30.22 3.77
N TYR A 121 5.09 30.47 4.30
CA TYR A 121 4.30 31.64 4.01
C TYR A 121 3.99 32.40 5.29
N LYS A 122 3.91 33.72 5.19
CA LYS A 122 3.27 34.53 6.23
C LYS A 122 1.77 34.52 5.96
N LEU A 123 0.98 34.15 6.95
CA LEU A 123 -0.48 34.27 6.87
C LEU A 123 -0.85 35.75 6.91
N ALA A 124 -1.84 36.13 6.10
CA ALA A 124 -2.46 37.43 6.23
C ALA A 124 -3.26 37.49 7.54
N GLU A 125 -3.22 38.64 8.23
CA GLU A 125 -3.96 38.84 9.49
C GLU A 125 -5.47 38.74 9.26
N GLU A 126 -5.95 39.21 8.11
CA GLU A 126 -7.35 39.15 7.73
C GLU A 126 -7.50 38.93 6.22
N VAL A 127 -8.31 37.96 5.82
CA VAL A 127 -8.72 37.76 4.42
C VAL A 127 -10.17 38.12 4.26
N LYS A 128 -10.44 39.24 3.51
CA LYS A 128 -11.80 39.64 3.16
C LYS A 128 -12.24 38.90 1.89
N GLY A 129 -13.38 38.23 1.95
CA GLY A 129 -13.93 37.51 0.79
C GLY A 129 -14.95 36.45 1.20
N LYS A 130 -15.47 35.75 0.19
CA LYS A 130 -16.32 34.59 0.40
C LYS A 130 -15.45 33.34 0.30
N ALA A 131 -15.60 32.41 1.25
CA ALA A 131 -14.96 31.11 1.20
C ALA A 131 -15.75 30.16 0.27
N TYR A 132 -15.03 29.43 -0.54
CA TYR A 132 -15.56 28.37 -1.41
C TYR A 132 -14.79 27.10 -1.18
N SER A 133 -15.48 25.96 -1.29
CA SER A 133 -14.85 24.63 -1.34
C SER A 133 -14.85 24.16 -2.79
N LEU A 134 -13.69 23.72 -3.27
CA LEU A 134 -13.55 23.10 -4.58
C LEU A 134 -13.16 21.63 -4.36
N LYS A 135 -14.00 20.70 -4.82
CA LYS A 135 -13.76 19.26 -4.70
C LYS A 135 -13.68 18.64 -6.10
N LEU A 136 -12.59 17.97 -6.39
CA LEU A 136 -12.45 17.09 -7.54
C LEU A 136 -12.67 15.65 -7.06
N ALA A 137 -13.70 15.00 -7.58
CA ALA A 137 -14.10 13.67 -7.15
C ALA A 137 -14.63 12.83 -8.32
N GLY A 138 -14.84 11.53 -8.11
CA GLY A 138 -15.38 10.61 -9.11
C GLY A 138 -14.36 10.17 -10.16
N LEU A 139 -13.08 10.38 -9.94
CA LEU A 139 -12.03 9.85 -10.82
C LEU A 139 -11.82 8.35 -10.53
N LYS A 140 -11.40 7.62 -11.57
CA LYS A 140 -10.99 6.23 -11.41
C LYS A 140 -9.74 6.17 -10.54
N GLY A 141 -9.77 5.40 -9.47
CA GLY A 141 -8.58 5.02 -8.70
C GLY A 141 -7.81 3.89 -9.39
N GLY A 142 -6.66 3.55 -8.83
CA GLY A 142 -5.85 2.44 -9.33
C GLY A 142 -4.54 2.31 -8.55
N HIS A 143 -3.88 1.18 -8.73
CA HIS A 143 -2.59 0.90 -8.12
C HIS A 143 -1.51 1.85 -8.67
N SER A 144 -0.67 2.41 -7.81
CA SER A 144 0.31 3.43 -8.17
C SER A 144 1.44 2.91 -9.06
N GLY A 145 1.75 1.64 -9.00
CA GLY A 145 2.77 0.98 -9.83
C GLY A 145 2.16 0.41 -11.12
N GLU A 146 1.21 -0.48 -11.01
CA GLU A 146 0.69 -1.28 -12.13
C GLU A 146 -0.23 -0.49 -13.06
N GLU A 147 -1.08 0.40 -12.49
CA GLU A 147 -2.06 1.14 -13.26
C GLU A 147 -1.66 2.58 -13.59
N ILE A 148 -0.45 3.03 -13.23
CA ILE A 148 0.02 4.39 -13.50
C ILE A 148 -0.02 4.75 -14.99
N ASN A 149 0.16 3.76 -15.87
CA ASN A 149 0.18 3.93 -17.31
C ASN A 149 -1.19 3.73 -17.99
N CYS A 150 -2.25 3.44 -17.23
CA CYS A 150 -3.58 3.16 -17.79
C CYS A 150 -4.34 4.41 -18.25
N GLY A 151 -3.71 5.58 -18.23
CA GLY A 151 -4.29 6.84 -18.71
C GLY A 151 -5.35 7.44 -17.79
N ALA A 152 -5.45 7.00 -16.54
CA ALA A 152 -6.34 7.60 -15.56
C ALA A 152 -5.91 9.04 -15.23
N ALA A 153 -6.90 9.89 -14.92
CA ALA A 153 -6.64 11.28 -14.62
C ALA A 153 -6.00 11.42 -13.22
N ASN A 154 -4.89 12.14 -13.13
CA ASN A 154 -4.27 12.49 -11.86
C ASN A 154 -5.04 13.64 -11.20
N ALA A 155 -5.66 13.39 -10.04
CA ALA A 155 -6.49 14.35 -9.32
C ALA A 155 -5.71 15.59 -8.88
N LEU A 156 -4.49 15.41 -8.36
CA LEU A 156 -3.65 16.52 -7.89
C LEU A 156 -3.26 17.43 -9.04
N LYS A 157 -2.81 16.87 -10.15
CA LYS A 157 -2.45 17.63 -11.36
C LYS A 157 -3.65 18.38 -11.92
N SER A 158 -4.81 17.72 -12.00
CA SER A 158 -6.04 18.34 -12.52
C SER A 158 -6.51 19.48 -11.62
N MET A 159 -6.45 19.32 -10.30
CA MET A 159 -6.78 20.39 -9.35
C MET A 159 -5.80 21.56 -9.45
N ALA A 160 -4.51 21.30 -9.57
CA ALA A 160 -3.49 22.34 -9.74
C ALA A 160 -3.75 23.19 -11.00
N VAL A 161 -4.09 22.56 -12.12
CA VAL A 161 -4.46 23.27 -13.36
C VAL A 161 -5.71 24.10 -13.18
N CYS A 162 -6.75 23.58 -12.51
CA CYS A 162 -7.95 24.34 -12.21
C CYS A 162 -7.66 25.58 -11.35
N LEU A 163 -6.86 25.43 -10.29
CA LEU A 163 -6.52 26.54 -9.39
C LEU A 163 -5.67 27.59 -10.10
N ASP A 164 -4.73 27.18 -10.94
CA ASP A 164 -3.93 28.13 -11.72
C ASP A 164 -4.78 28.91 -12.73
N GLY A 165 -5.74 28.26 -13.37
CA GLY A 165 -6.72 28.92 -14.25
C GLY A 165 -7.64 29.90 -13.55
N ILE A 166 -7.97 29.70 -12.28
CA ILE A 166 -8.74 30.65 -11.45
C ILE A 166 -7.87 31.84 -11.05
N ARG A 167 -6.60 31.59 -10.69
CA ARG A 167 -5.66 32.64 -10.29
C ARG A 167 -5.35 33.64 -11.41
N SER A 168 -5.34 33.18 -12.65
CA SER A 168 -4.94 33.94 -13.83
C SER A 168 -6.06 34.85 -14.37
N LYS A 169 -7.24 34.87 -13.75
CA LYS A 169 -8.37 35.75 -14.06
C LYS A 169 -8.55 36.82 -13.00
#